data_3b47955269b5e247ae77b0dbbcfe1a51
#
_entry.id   3b47955269b5e247ae77b0dbbcfe1a51
#
_cell.length_a   1.000
_cell.length_b   1.000
_cell.length_c   1.000
_cell.angle_alpha   90.00
_cell.angle_beta   90.00
_cell.angle_gamma   90.00
#
_symmetry.space_group_name_H-M   'P 1'
#
loop_
_entity.id
_entity.type
_entity.pdbx_description
1 polymer ?
#
loop_
_entity_poly.entity_id
_entity_poly.type
_entity_poly.pdbx_seq_one_letter_code
_entity_poly.pdbx_strand_id
1 'polypeptide(L)'
;MYHDHHFHPLGYADLVLGLDLMDETDLAAVMRRIAARADEVEGPIIAQRLNDEGLVEKRLPNRVDLDEAAGERPALVYRYCGHVAVANTAALRLARVDAGTADSAGGSFDRGPDGEPTGVLRGTAISTVARAITPLVKGPSDTGILRVLSQLPAMGIGSVTGIVSVGEPLWCGVPHELDVLCRLAPALPIDVDVLVIADDPAQLADAAEKIRRSNGRLRFLGWKTFADGSFGGHTAALHEPFTDRPETRGIDRLDPEHARTMARAATMLGGSVAIHAIGDRANDNVLDLFEDLIGMGADPARLRVEHASLLTEPAIERMGRLGVIASVQPAFLASESSWLSKRLGEERMNRVYPFRSLLQAGVPLLGGSDSPVELPDPEVGIRAAVDRHGINRSQAITESDAQSLFAPPPRS
;
A
#
# COMPACT_ATOMS: atom_id res chain seq x y z
N MET A 1 16.19 11.85 14.54
CA MET A 1 14.83 11.35 14.23
C MET A 1 14.80 10.93 12.79
N TYR A 2 14.10 9.84 12.52
CA TYR A 2 13.92 9.24 11.19
C TYR A 2 12.79 9.92 10.41
N HIS A 3 12.76 9.70 9.10
CA HIS A 3 11.65 9.99 8.20
C HIS A 3 11.16 8.66 7.60
N ASP A 4 9.86 8.40 7.70
CA ASP A 4 9.23 7.27 7.01
C ASP A 4 8.79 7.75 5.62
N HIS A 5 9.46 7.24 4.58
CA HIS A 5 9.27 7.74 3.20
C HIS A 5 8.05 7.14 2.48
N HIS A 6 7.28 6.25 3.13
CA HIS A 6 6.06 5.66 2.57
C HIS A 6 5.11 5.27 3.71
N PHE A 7 4.10 6.09 3.95
CA PHE A 7 3.23 5.96 5.12
C PHE A 7 1.80 6.40 4.80
N HIS A 8 0.79 5.71 5.31
CA HIS A 8 -0.62 6.07 5.18
C HIS A 8 -1.15 6.57 6.54
N PRO A 9 -1.16 7.90 6.80
CA PRO A 9 -1.44 8.43 8.14
C PRO A 9 -2.81 8.05 8.68
N LEU A 10 -3.84 8.07 7.83
CA LEU A 10 -5.21 7.75 8.22
C LEU A 10 -5.41 6.24 8.31
N GLY A 11 -4.79 5.48 7.41
CA GLY A 11 -4.78 4.02 7.47
C GLY A 11 -4.13 3.49 8.75
N TYR A 12 -3.01 4.09 9.17
CA TYR A 12 -2.36 3.76 10.43
C TYR A 12 -3.24 4.10 11.64
N ALA A 13 -3.86 5.28 11.65
CA ALA A 13 -4.76 5.67 12.73
C ALA A 13 -5.97 4.71 12.82
N ASP A 14 -6.51 4.31 11.69
CA ASP A 14 -7.62 3.37 11.60
C ASP A 14 -7.21 1.95 12.04
N LEU A 15 -6.00 1.51 11.72
CA LEU A 15 -5.42 0.26 12.23
C LEU A 15 -5.34 0.27 13.77
N VAL A 16 -4.72 1.30 14.36
CA VAL A 16 -4.48 1.36 15.81
C VAL A 16 -5.78 1.51 16.61
N LEU A 17 -6.78 2.16 16.04
CA LEU A 17 -8.10 2.37 16.67
C LEU A 17 -9.14 1.32 16.27
N GLY A 18 -8.83 0.50 15.26
CA GLY A 18 -9.72 -0.49 14.67
C GLY A 18 -9.49 -1.92 15.16
N LEU A 19 -9.72 -2.87 14.28
CA LEU A 19 -9.53 -4.30 14.53
C LEU A 19 -8.33 -4.82 13.73
N ASP A 20 -7.21 -5.02 14.41
CA ASP A 20 -6.01 -5.66 13.86
C ASP A 20 -6.08 -7.18 14.05
N LEU A 21 -5.83 -7.94 12.97
CA LEU A 21 -5.89 -9.41 12.94
C LEU A 21 -4.53 -10.07 12.67
N MET A 22 -3.42 -9.32 12.70
CA MET A 22 -2.10 -9.81 12.29
C MET A 22 -1.62 -11.00 13.12
N ASP A 23 -1.88 -10.97 14.42
CA ASP A 23 -1.37 -11.96 15.38
C ASP A 23 -2.29 -13.17 15.57
N GLU A 24 -3.41 -13.23 14.85
CA GLU A 24 -4.31 -14.37 14.94
C GLU A 24 -3.71 -15.61 14.26
N THR A 25 -3.83 -16.77 14.92
CA THR A 25 -3.15 -18.02 14.50
C THR A 25 -4.05 -19.01 13.81
N ASP A 26 -5.36 -18.85 13.92
CA ASP A 26 -6.36 -19.72 13.31
C ASP A 26 -7.64 -18.97 12.95
N LEU A 27 -8.44 -19.51 12.03
CA LEU A 27 -9.70 -18.89 11.60
C LEU A 27 -10.71 -18.75 12.74
N ALA A 28 -10.73 -19.66 13.70
CA ALA A 28 -11.64 -19.56 14.82
C ALA A 28 -11.30 -18.35 15.72
N ALA A 29 -10.02 -18.03 15.90
CA ALA A 29 -9.59 -16.83 16.60
C ALA A 29 -10.00 -15.55 15.83
N VAL A 30 -9.78 -15.53 14.52
CA VAL A 30 -10.24 -14.42 13.64
C VAL A 30 -11.75 -14.21 13.79
N MET A 31 -12.55 -15.27 13.71
CA MET A 31 -14.02 -15.19 13.82
C MET A 31 -14.46 -14.71 15.21
N ARG A 32 -13.81 -15.15 16.28
CA ARG A 32 -14.09 -14.64 17.65
C ARG A 32 -13.82 -13.14 17.77
N ARG A 33 -12.73 -12.63 17.16
CA ARG A 33 -12.40 -11.20 17.16
C ARG A 33 -13.43 -10.37 16.39
N ILE A 34 -13.87 -10.88 15.23
CA ILE A 34 -14.91 -10.24 14.42
C ILE A 34 -16.24 -10.23 15.17
N ALA A 35 -16.64 -11.33 15.80
CA ALA A 35 -17.87 -11.40 16.59
C ALA A 35 -17.85 -10.43 17.79
N ALA A 36 -16.73 -10.38 18.52
CA ALA A 36 -16.57 -9.43 19.62
C ALA A 36 -16.69 -7.98 19.11
N ARG A 37 -16.08 -7.66 17.97
CA ARG A 37 -16.22 -6.33 17.36
C ARG A 37 -17.65 -6.02 16.92
N ALA A 38 -18.40 -7.03 16.45
CA ALA A 38 -19.81 -6.89 16.10
C ALA A 38 -20.67 -6.47 17.31
N ASP A 39 -20.32 -6.91 18.51
CA ASP A 39 -21.01 -6.51 19.74
C ASP A 39 -20.70 -5.06 20.19
N GLU A 40 -19.52 -4.54 19.80
CA GLU A 40 -19.05 -3.21 20.19
C GLU A 40 -19.52 -2.08 19.28
N VAL A 41 -19.74 -2.36 17.99
CA VAL A 41 -20.08 -1.33 16.99
C VAL A 41 -21.48 -1.48 16.45
N GLU A 42 -22.14 -0.36 16.14
CA GLU A 42 -23.47 -0.38 15.51
C GLU A 42 -23.42 -0.48 13.98
N GLY A 43 -22.28 -0.10 13.38
CA GLY A 43 -22.08 -0.03 11.94
C GLY A 43 -21.41 -1.28 11.34
N PRO A 44 -20.88 -1.14 10.11
CA PRO A 44 -20.08 -2.17 9.47
C PRO A 44 -18.83 -2.51 10.28
N ILE A 45 -18.35 -3.74 10.12
CA ILE A 45 -17.13 -4.25 10.74
C ILE A 45 -16.02 -4.15 9.71
N ILE A 46 -15.00 -3.35 10.02
CA ILE A 46 -13.76 -3.26 9.24
C ILE A 46 -12.64 -3.86 10.08
N ALA A 47 -11.95 -4.83 9.50
CA ALA A 47 -10.77 -5.43 10.12
C ALA A 47 -9.59 -5.37 9.15
N GLN A 48 -8.40 -5.27 9.69
CA GLN A 48 -7.17 -5.08 8.93
C GLN A 48 -6.12 -6.14 9.26
N ARG A 49 -5.16 -6.26 8.38
CA ARG A 49 -3.94 -7.06 8.54
C ARG A 49 -4.17 -8.55 8.78
N LEU A 50 -5.22 -9.13 8.20
CA LEU A 50 -5.37 -10.59 8.21
C LEU A 50 -4.16 -11.24 7.50
N ASN A 51 -3.45 -12.11 8.19
CA ASN A 51 -2.33 -12.88 7.65
C ASN A 51 -2.73 -14.35 7.45
N ASP A 52 -3.30 -14.67 6.28
CA ASP A 52 -3.75 -16.01 5.94
C ASP A 52 -2.63 -17.04 5.89
N GLU A 53 -1.41 -16.64 5.52
CA GLU A 53 -0.24 -17.52 5.53
C GLU A 53 0.26 -17.82 6.97
N GLY A 54 -0.10 -16.99 7.95
CA GLY A 54 0.15 -17.22 9.37
C GLY A 54 -0.83 -18.20 10.02
N LEU A 55 -2.05 -18.33 9.46
CA LEU A 55 -3.08 -19.18 10.03
C LEU A 55 -2.74 -20.68 9.86
N VAL A 56 -3.22 -21.50 10.79
CA VAL A 56 -3.10 -22.98 10.73
C VAL A 56 -3.74 -23.52 9.45
N GLU A 57 -4.88 -22.97 9.05
CA GLU A 57 -5.63 -23.40 7.86
C GLU A 57 -4.99 -22.97 6.54
N LYS A 58 -4.02 -22.04 6.55
CA LYS A 58 -3.33 -21.52 5.36
C LYS A 58 -4.28 -21.08 4.24
N ARG A 59 -5.41 -20.49 4.60
CA ARG A 59 -6.40 -19.96 3.68
C ARG A 59 -7.01 -18.66 4.18
N LEU A 60 -7.49 -17.85 3.25
CA LEU A 60 -8.40 -16.75 3.58
C LEU A 60 -9.72 -17.30 4.13
N PRO A 61 -10.41 -16.58 5.03
CA PRO A 61 -11.83 -16.82 5.27
C PRO A 61 -12.62 -16.60 3.97
N ASN A 62 -13.83 -17.09 3.93
CA ASN A 62 -14.77 -16.80 2.87
C ASN A 62 -16.00 -16.05 3.43
N ARG A 63 -16.98 -15.70 2.56
CA ARG A 63 -18.18 -14.98 2.99
C ARG A 63 -18.97 -15.71 4.08
N VAL A 64 -18.98 -17.05 4.05
CA VAL A 64 -19.75 -17.85 5.01
C VAL A 64 -19.08 -17.84 6.39
N ASP A 65 -17.73 -17.98 6.44
CA ASP A 65 -16.98 -17.82 7.68
C ASP A 65 -17.31 -16.46 8.33
N LEU A 66 -17.36 -15.39 7.53
CA LEU A 66 -17.68 -14.04 8.03
C LEU A 66 -19.16 -13.84 8.38
N ASP A 67 -20.10 -14.50 7.68
CA ASP A 67 -21.52 -14.45 8.00
C ASP A 67 -21.80 -15.06 9.38
N GLU A 68 -21.13 -16.14 9.73
CA GLU A 68 -21.24 -16.77 11.05
C GLU A 68 -20.76 -15.83 12.17
N ALA A 69 -19.72 -15.04 11.93
CA ALA A 69 -19.13 -14.14 12.93
C ALA A 69 -19.82 -12.79 13.03
N ALA A 70 -20.20 -12.20 11.89
CA ALA A 70 -20.73 -10.83 11.79
C ALA A 70 -22.25 -10.76 11.71
N GLY A 71 -22.93 -11.89 11.40
CA GLY A 71 -24.36 -11.95 11.15
C GLY A 71 -24.76 -11.08 9.95
N GLU A 72 -25.85 -10.33 10.09
CA GLU A 72 -26.37 -9.41 9.06
C GLU A 72 -25.59 -8.07 8.96
N ARG A 73 -24.54 -7.87 9.75
CA ARG A 73 -23.72 -6.66 9.66
C ARG A 73 -22.75 -6.78 8.49
N PRO A 74 -22.64 -5.76 7.62
CA PRO A 74 -21.60 -5.76 6.59
C PRO A 74 -20.22 -5.86 7.21
N ALA A 75 -19.42 -6.81 6.75
CA ALA A 75 -18.05 -7.03 7.22
C ALA A 75 -17.08 -7.02 6.04
N LEU A 76 -15.97 -6.29 6.19
CA LEU A 76 -14.87 -6.24 5.22
C LEU A 76 -13.55 -6.41 5.97
N VAL A 77 -12.83 -7.48 5.65
CA VAL A 77 -11.58 -7.89 6.29
C VAL A 77 -10.46 -7.76 5.27
N TYR A 78 -9.56 -6.81 5.50
CA TYR A 78 -8.40 -6.61 4.63
C TYR A 78 -7.27 -7.57 4.99
N ARG A 79 -6.71 -8.21 3.98
CA ARG A 79 -5.41 -8.89 4.10
C ARG A 79 -4.33 -7.84 4.39
N TYR A 80 -3.27 -8.22 5.11
CA TYR A 80 -2.21 -7.28 5.52
C TYR A 80 -1.57 -6.51 4.35
N CYS A 81 -1.50 -7.10 3.16
CA CYS A 81 -0.96 -6.43 1.97
C CYS A 81 -1.90 -5.35 1.36
N GLY A 82 -3.15 -5.24 1.84
CA GLY A 82 -4.15 -4.30 1.33
C GLY A 82 -4.69 -4.55 -0.08
N HIS A 83 -4.11 -5.45 -0.85
CA HIS A 83 -4.53 -5.76 -2.22
C HIS A 83 -5.52 -6.94 -2.32
N VAL A 84 -5.88 -7.53 -1.19
CA VAL A 84 -6.91 -8.55 -1.04
C VAL A 84 -7.77 -8.20 0.16
N ALA A 85 -9.08 -8.42 0.03
CA ALA A 85 -10.00 -8.33 1.16
C ALA A 85 -11.05 -9.46 1.07
N VAL A 86 -11.74 -9.70 2.17
CA VAL A 86 -12.87 -10.64 2.21
C VAL A 86 -14.10 -9.91 2.73
N ALA A 87 -15.18 -9.98 1.97
CA ALA A 87 -16.49 -9.41 2.31
C ALA A 87 -17.48 -10.53 2.67
N ASN A 88 -18.31 -10.29 3.66
CA ASN A 88 -19.43 -11.19 3.96
C ASN A 88 -20.62 -10.97 3.00
N THR A 89 -21.62 -11.82 3.10
CA THR A 89 -22.84 -11.74 2.25
C THR A 89 -23.56 -10.41 2.40
N ALA A 90 -23.64 -9.84 3.59
CA ALA A 90 -24.28 -8.55 3.83
C ALA A 90 -23.54 -7.42 3.12
N ALA A 91 -22.21 -7.42 3.13
CA ALA A 91 -21.37 -6.44 2.43
C ALA A 91 -21.47 -6.57 0.90
N LEU A 92 -21.44 -7.80 0.37
CA LEU A 92 -21.62 -8.07 -1.07
C LEU A 92 -23.01 -7.61 -1.55
N ARG A 93 -24.08 -7.90 -0.78
CA ARG A 93 -25.46 -7.46 -1.07
C ARG A 93 -25.56 -5.94 -1.11
N LEU A 94 -24.94 -5.26 -0.12
CA LEU A 94 -24.91 -3.79 -0.06
C LEU A 94 -24.24 -3.20 -1.30
N ALA A 95 -23.15 -3.82 -1.75
CA ALA A 95 -22.41 -3.43 -2.95
C ALA A 95 -23.07 -3.89 -4.27
N ARG A 96 -24.17 -4.66 -4.21
CA ARG A 96 -24.85 -5.28 -5.36
C ARG A 96 -23.93 -6.19 -6.17
N VAL A 97 -23.06 -6.92 -5.48
CA VAL A 97 -22.14 -7.90 -6.09
C VAL A 97 -22.75 -9.29 -6.01
N ASP A 98 -22.94 -9.93 -7.16
CA ASP A 98 -23.55 -11.24 -7.34
C ASP A 98 -22.84 -12.09 -8.43
N ALA A 99 -23.40 -13.22 -8.80
CA ALA A 99 -22.87 -14.09 -9.84
C ALA A 99 -22.78 -13.42 -11.21
N GLY A 100 -23.63 -12.45 -11.51
CA GLY A 100 -23.66 -11.70 -12.77
C GLY A 100 -22.73 -10.51 -12.82
N THR A 101 -22.12 -10.12 -11.69
CA THR A 101 -21.24 -8.96 -11.62
C THR A 101 -19.92 -9.24 -12.34
N ALA A 102 -19.58 -8.44 -13.36
CA ALA A 102 -18.30 -8.58 -14.05
C ALA A 102 -17.13 -8.12 -13.17
N ASP A 103 -15.96 -8.67 -13.43
CA ASP A 103 -14.72 -8.21 -12.81
C ASP A 103 -14.44 -6.74 -13.19
N SER A 104 -13.91 -5.99 -12.24
CA SER A 104 -13.53 -4.59 -12.47
C SER A 104 -12.17 -4.50 -13.21
N ALA A 105 -11.97 -3.43 -13.95
CA ALA A 105 -10.64 -3.15 -14.51
C ALA A 105 -9.61 -3.05 -13.39
N GLY A 106 -8.59 -3.91 -13.40
CA GLY A 106 -7.55 -3.97 -12.37
C GLY A 106 -7.96 -4.72 -11.08
N GLY A 107 -9.06 -5.51 -11.10
CA GLY A 107 -9.47 -6.34 -9.95
C GLY A 107 -10.38 -7.48 -10.32
N SER A 108 -10.59 -8.43 -9.40
CA SER A 108 -11.45 -9.59 -9.61
C SER A 108 -12.20 -10.00 -8.34
N PHE A 109 -13.35 -10.68 -8.54
CA PHE A 109 -14.12 -11.35 -7.51
C PHE A 109 -13.81 -12.85 -7.60
N ASP A 110 -13.22 -13.46 -6.56
CA ASP A 110 -13.03 -14.91 -6.53
C ASP A 110 -14.41 -15.59 -6.45
N ARG A 111 -14.65 -16.64 -7.29
CA ARG A 111 -15.93 -17.30 -7.42
C ARG A 111 -15.85 -18.79 -7.07
N GLY A 112 -16.94 -19.29 -6.53
CA GLY A 112 -17.14 -20.73 -6.32
C GLY A 112 -17.45 -21.48 -7.61
N PRO A 113 -17.55 -22.81 -7.54
CA PRO A 113 -17.96 -23.66 -8.67
C PRO A 113 -19.36 -23.36 -9.21
N ASP A 114 -20.20 -22.75 -8.38
CA ASP A 114 -21.58 -22.30 -8.69
C ASP A 114 -21.61 -20.91 -9.37
N GLY A 115 -20.45 -20.25 -9.54
CA GLY A 115 -20.33 -18.92 -10.08
C GLY A 115 -20.58 -17.79 -9.06
N GLU A 116 -20.99 -18.10 -7.84
CA GLU A 116 -21.23 -17.13 -6.79
C GLU A 116 -19.91 -16.56 -6.23
N PRO A 117 -19.86 -15.26 -5.86
CA PRO A 117 -18.70 -14.67 -5.20
C PRO A 117 -18.41 -15.39 -3.87
N THR A 118 -17.17 -15.80 -3.67
CA THR A 118 -16.73 -16.42 -2.40
C THR A 118 -16.58 -15.42 -1.25
N GLY A 119 -16.63 -14.13 -1.55
CA GLY A 119 -16.31 -13.04 -0.66
C GLY A 119 -14.90 -12.48 -0.86
N VAL A 120 -13.99 -13.24 -1.46
CA VAL A 120 -12.62 -12.77 -1.71
C VAL A 120 -12.59 -11.77 -2.87
N LEU A 121 -12.03 -10.61 -2.60
CA LEU A 121 -11.91 -9.44 -3.49
C LEU A 121 -10.43 -9.17 -3.74
N ARG A 122 -10.07 -8.90 -5.00
CA ARG A 122 -8.69 -8.60 -5.38
C ARG A 122 -8.59 -7.26 -6.12
N GLY A 123 -7.53 -6.51 -5.84
CA GLY A 123 -7.27 -5.23 -6.51
C GLY A 123 -8.45 -4.26 -6.41
N THR A 124 -8.84 -3.65 -7.51
CA THR A 124 -9.93 -2.64 -7.54
C THR A 124 -11.32 -3.19 -7.19
N ALA A 125 -11.54 -4.53 -7.19
CA ALA A 125 -12.79 -5.11 -6.71
C ALA A 125 -13.06 -4.79 -5.23
N ILE A 126 -12.01 -4.57 -4.43
CA ILE A 126 -12.14 -4.12 -3.04
C ILE A 126 -12.87 -2.77 -2.99
N SER A 127 -12.51 -1.82 -3.86
CA SER A 127 -13.13 -0.50 -3.90
C SER A 127 -14.62 -0.57 -4.21
N THR A 128 -15.08 -1.54 -5.00
CA THR A 128 -16.50 -1.75 -5.30
C THR A 128 -17.31 -1.99 -4.01
N VAL A 129 -16.78 -2.83 -3.11
CA VAL A 129 -17.43 -3.15 -1.85
C VAL A 129 -17.20 -2.04 -0.81
N ALA A 130 -15.98 -1.53 -0.72
CA ALA A 130 -15.62 -0.46 0.21
C ALA A 130 -16.47 0.80 0.02
N ARG A 131 -16.74 1.24 -1.22
CA ARG A 131 -17.63 2.37 -1.54
C ARG A 131 -19.01 2.22 -0.95
N ALA A 132 -19.57 1.02 -0.98
CA ALA A 132 -20.90 0.78 -0.44
C ALA A 132 -20.91 0.80 1.10
N ILE A 133 -19.81 0.40 1.73
CA ILE A 133 -19.69 0.26 3.18
C ILE A 133 -19.26 1.58 3.83
N THR A 134 -18.29 2.29 3.25
CA THR A 134 -17.66 3.49 3.83
C THR A 134 -18.63 4.54 4.35
N PRO A 135 -19.74 4.89 3.65
CA PRO A 135 -20.70 5.87 4.15
C PRO A 135 -21.40 5.47 5.46
N LEU A 136 -21.34 4.19 5.81
CA LEU A 136 -21.95 3.63 7.02
C LEU A 136 -20.92 3.46 8.15
N VAL A 137 -19.63 3.60 7.85
CA VAL A 137 -18.57 3.46 8.84
C VAL A 137 -18.41 4.76 9.62
N LYS A 138 -18.46 4.67 10.93
CA LYS A 138 -18.09 5.76 11.81
C LYS A 138 -16.57 5.77 11.97
N GLY A 139 -15.89 6.56 11.17
CA GLY A 139 -14.44 6.68 11.22
C GLY A 139 -13.92 7.18 12.57
N PRO A 140 -12.61 7.11 12.81
CA PRO A 140 -12.00 7.58 14.05
C PRO A 140 -12.19 9.09 14.22
N SER A 141 -12.29 9.52 15.48
CA SER A 141 -12.40 10.96 15.80
C SER A 141 -11.07 11.69 15.54
N ASP A 142 -11.12 12.97 15.27
CA ASP A 142 -9.94 13.85 15.12
C ASP A 142 -8.97 13.69 16.29
N THR A 143 -9.49 13.67 17.52
CA THR A 143 -8.69 13.45 18.74
C THR A 143 -8.06 12.06 18.76
N GLY A 144 -8.76 11.05 18.29
CA GLY A 144 -8.23 9.67 18.15
C GLY A 144 -7.06 9.62 17.19
N ILE A 145 -7.23 10.20 15.99
CA ILE A 145 -6.18 10.27 14.96
C ILE A 145 -4.94 11.00 15.51
N LEU A 146 -5.11 12.19 16.08
CA LEU A 146 -3.99 12.95 16.65
C LEU A 146 -3.28 12.19 17.76
N ARG A 147 -4.02 11.49 18.64
CA ARG A 147 -3.44 10.65 19.70
C ARG A 147 -2.57 9.54 19.13
N VAL A 148 -3.01 8.87 18.06
CA VAL A 148 -2.23 7.82 17.39
C VAL A 148 -0.97 8.41 16.77
N LEU A 149 -1.10 9.47 15.97
CA LEU A 149 0.05 10.10 15.33
C LEU A 149 1.04 10.69 16.33
N SER A 150 0.59 11.08 17.53
CA SER A 150 1.48 11.58 18.60
C SER A 150 2.41 10.52 19.20
N GLN A 151 2.21 9.24 18.88
CA GLN A 151 3.11 8.16 19.28
C GLN A 151 4.36 8.06 18.40
N LEU A 152 4.30 8.54 17.14
CA LEU A 152 5.39 8.42 16.17
C LEU A 152 6.72 9.03 16.64
N PRO A 153 6.77 10.22 17.29
CA PRO A 153 8.02 10.75 17.83
C PRO A 153 8.69 9.85 18.87
N ALA A 154 7.89 9.14 19.69
CA ALA A 154 8.43 8.18 20.66
C ALA A 154 9.02 6.92 19.98
N MET A 155 8.60 6.62 18.76
CA MET A 155 9.17 5.59 17.89
C MET A 155 10.36 6.10 17.06
N GLY A 156 10.82 7.32 17.31
CA GLY A 156 11.95 7.93 16.60
C GLY A 156 11.58 8.61 15.27
N ILE A 157 10.31 8.64 14.88
CA ILE A 157 9.83 9.21 13.61
C ILE A 157 9.46 10.68 13.82
N GLY A 158 10.19 11.59 13.17
CA GLY A 158 9.94 13.03 13.23
C GLY A 158 9.14 13.58 12.08
N SER A 159 9.06 12.85 10.97
CA SER A 159 8.32 13.23 9.77
C SER A 159 8.01 12.00 8.90
N VAL A 160 7.02 12.15 8.03
CA VAL A 160 6.60 11.06 7.12
C VAL A 160 6.30 11.59 5.71
N THR A 161 6.47 10.76 4.70
CA THR A 161 5.81 10.93 3.41
C THR A 161 4.42 10.27 3.50
N GLY A 162 3.40 11.10 3.69
CA GLY A 162 2.02 10.67 3.86
C GLY A 162 1.32 10.48 2.51
N ILE A 163 0.75 9.30 2.28
CA ILE A 163 -0.04 9.01 1.08
C ILE A 163 -1.51 9.12 1.47
N VAL A 164 -2.26 9.94 0.74
CA VAL A 164 -3.68 10.19 0.98
C VAL A 164 -4.47 10.27 -0.32
N SER A 165 -5.73 9.88 -0.28
CA SER A 165 -6.64 10.00 -1.42
C SER A 165 -7.50 11.27 -1.34
N VAL A 166 -7.91 11.81 -2.51
CA VAL A 166 -8.84 12.95 -2.63
C VAL A 166 -10.27 12.47 -2.76
N GLY A 167 -10.62 11.32 -2.86
CA GLY A 167 -11.99 10.85 -3.05
C GLY A 167 -12.28 9.65 -2.20
N GLU A 168 -12.25 8.52 -2.85
CA GLU A 168 -12.48 7.24 -2.21
C GLU A 168 -11.34 6.91 -1.26
N PRO A 169 -11.65 6.38 -0.06
CA PRO A 169 -10.62 5.94 0.87
C PRO A 169 -9.83 4.78 0.28
N LEU A 170 -8.53 4.79 0.48
CA LEU A 170 -7.66 3.74 -0.06
C LEU A 170 -7.89 2.40 0.65
N TRP A 171 -8.08 2.43 1.98
CA TRP A 171 -8.04 1.23 2.83
C TRP A 171 -9.34 0.94 3.54
N CYS A 172 -10.04 1.93 4.05
CA CYS A 172 -11.13 1.71 4.96
C CYS A 172 -11.86 3.00 5.28
N GLY A 173 -12.62 3.02 6.26
CA GLY A 173 -13.59 3.93 6.71
C GLY A 173 -13.30 5.43 6.89
N VAL A 174 -12.20 5.98 6.44
CA VAL A 174 -11.96 7.44 6.50
C VAL A 174 -12.17 8.03 5.10
N PRO A 175 -13.38 8.49 4.76
CA PRO A 175 -13.61 9.18 3.49
C PRO A 175 -12.90 10.54 3.49
N HIS A 176 -12.53 11.01 2.29
CA HIS A 176 -11.91 12.34 2.13
C HIS A 176 -10.66 12.52 3.00
N GLU A 177 -9.74 11.56 2.94
CA GLU A 177 -8.51 11.53 3.74
C GLU A 177 -7.76 12.85 3.74
N LEU A 178 -7.64 13.49 2.56
CA LEU A 178 -6.97 14.79 2.44
C LEU A 178 -7.67 15.88 3.26
N ASP A 179 -9.00 15.95 3.24
CA ASP A 179 -9.76 16.97 3.98
C ASP A 179 -9.60 16.78 5.49
N VAL A 180 -9.59 15.53 5.94
CA VAL A 180 -9.32 15.19 7.35
C VAL A 180 -7.91 15.65 7.73
N LEU A 181 -6.90 15.29 6.93
CA LEU A 181 -5.51 15.63 7.23
C LEU A 181 -5.29 17.16 7.22
N CYS A 182 -5.86 17.89 6.26
CA CYS A 182 -5.80 19.35 6.20
C CYS A 182 -6.48 20.01 7.41
N ARG A 183 -7.60 19.48 7.87
CA ARG A 183 -8.27 19.96 9.10
C ARG A 183 -7.40 19.75 10.33
N LEU A 184 -6.68 18.65 10.42
CA LEU A 184 -5.79 18.30 11.53
C LEU A 184 -4.42 19.00 11.47
N ALA A 185 -4.06 19.59 10.33
CA ALA A 185 -2.73 20.16 10.06
C ALA A 185 -2.16 21.06 11.18
N PRO A 186 -2.94 21.97 11.81
CA PRO A 186 -2.42 22.84 12.87
C PRO A 186 -2.03 22.09 14.15
N ALA A 187 -2.57 20.88 14.37
CA ALA A 187 -2.38 20.08 15.57
C ALA A 187 -1.50 18.84 15.33
N LEU A 188 -1.02 18.61 14.11
CA LEU A 188 -0.19 17.45 13.81
C LEU A 188 1.09 17.46 14.64
N PRO A 189 1.48 16.32 15.23
CA PRO A 189 2.68 16.21 16.06
C PRO A 189 3.98 16.14 15.25
N ILE A 190 3.88 15.76 13.96
CA ILE A 190 5.00 15.54 13.02
C ILE A 190 4.76 16.26 11.71
N ASP A 191 5.82 16.46 10.94
CA ASP A 191 5.72 17.00 9.58
C ASP A 191 5.29 15.89 8.60
N VAL A 192 4.40 16.23 7.66
CA VAL A 192 3.88 15.31 6.65
C VAL A 192 4.08 15.88 5.25
N ASP A 193 4.90 15.21 4.45
CA ASP A 193 5.06 15.47 3.03
C ASP A 193 4.02 14.65 2.26
N VAL A 194 3.06 15.29 1.60
CA VAL A 194 1.85 14.64 1.11
C VAL A 194 1.98 14.24 -0.36
N LEU A 195 1.93 12.94 -0.63
CA LEU A 195 1.65 12.37 -1.95
C LEU A 195 0.15 12.15 -2.08
N VAL A 196 -0.44 12.73 -3.11
CA VAL A 196 -1.89 12.73 -3.32
C VAL A 196 -2.27 11.70 -4.38
N ILE A 197 -3.20 10.80 -4.06
CA ILE A 197 -3.88 9.96 -5.03
C ILE A 197 -5.07 10.77 -5.56
N ALA A 198 -5.02 11.14 -6.84
CA ALA A 198 -6.04 11.88 -7.55
C ALA A 198 -6.22 11.31 -8.94
N ASP A 199 -7.45 11.38 -9.47
CA ASP A 199 -7.83 10.78 -10.75
C ASP A 199 -7.79 11.75 -11.92
N ASP A 200 -7.70 13.05 -11.66
CA ASP A 200 -7.58 14.08 -12.71
C ASP A 200 -6.73 15.28 -12.28
N PRO A 201 -6.21 16.07 -13.24
CA PRO A 201 -5.35 17.22 -12.96
C PRO A 201 -5.99 18.32 -12.12
N ALA A 202 -7.31 18.52 -12.22
CA ALA A 202 -8.01 19.55 -11.44
C ALA A 202 -8.09 19.14 -9.97
N GLN A 203 -8.44 17.89 -9.68
CA GLN A 203 -8.39 17.34 -8.33
C GLN A 203 -6.99 17.46 -7.70
N LEU A 204 -5.93 17.17 -8.47
CA LEU A 204 -4.56 17.27 -7.97
C LEU A 204 -4.18 18.74 -7.68
N ALA A 205 -4.58 19.67 -8.53
CA ALA A 205 -4.32 21.09 -8.33
C ALA A 205 -5.07 21.63 -7.10
N ASP A 206 -6.34 21.26 -6.93
CA ASP A 206 -7.14 21.62 -5.76
C ASP A 206 -6.54 21.03 -4.47
N ALA A 207 -6.08 19.79 -4.51
CA ALA A 207 -5.41 19.15 -3.39
C ALA A 207 -4.12 19.88 -2.99
N ALA A 208 -3.28 20.23 -3.96
CA ALA A 208 -2.05 20.99 -3.73
C ALA A 208 -2.34 22.37 -3.11
N GLU A 209 -3.42 23.03 -3.55
CA GLU A 209 -3.83 24.32 -3.01
C GLU A 209 -4.41 24.20 -1.60
N LYS A 210 -5.23 23.16 -1.32
CA LYS A 210 -5.73 22.89 0.04
C LYS A 210 -4.57 22.65 1.02
N ILE A 211 -3.58 21.85 0.62
CA ILE A 211 -2.38 21.60 1.44
C ILE A 211 -1.63 22.92 1.71
N ARG A 212 -1.40 23.77 0.69
CA ARG A 212 -0.72 25.06 0.86
C ARG A 212 -1.47 26.02 1.77
N ARG A 213 -2.80 25.98 1.77
CA ARG A 213 -3.64 26.81 2.64
C ARG A 213 -3.81 26.24 4.04
N SER A 214 -3.53 24.97 4.24
CA SER A 214 -3.56 24.39 5.58
C SER A 214 -2.42 24.97 6.42
N ASN A 215 -2.77 25.69 7.48
CA ASN A 215 -1.78 26.24 8.42
C ASN A 215 -1.26 25.10 9.31
N GLY A 216 -0.04 24.62 9.05
CA GLY A 216 0.51 23.54 9.88
C GLY A 216 1.68 22.81 9.23
N ARG A 217 1.78 21.55 9.52
CA ARG A 217 2.93 20.68 9.19
C ARG A 217 2.74 19.88 7.90
N LEU A 218 1.85 20.31 7.00
CA LEU A 218 1.64 19.65 5.70
C LEU A 218 2.42 20.35 4.61
N ARG A 219 2.99 19.56 3.70
CA ARG A 219 3.67 20.04 2.50
C ARG A 219 3.25 19.16 1.31
N PHE A 220 2.83 19.77 0.21
CA PHE A 220 2.56 19.03 -1.03
C PHE A 220 3.87 18.46 -1.58
N LEU A 221 3.95 17.15 -1.70
CA LEU A 221 5.10 16.46 -2.28
C LEU A 221 4.85 16.06 -3.73
N GLY A 222 3.63 15.65 -4.10
CA GLY A 222 3.35 15.24 -5.47
C GLY A 222 2.13 14.34 -5.63
N TRP A 223 2.13 13.58 -6.72
CA TRP A 223 1.08 12.65 -7.12
C TRP A 223 1.51 11.20 -6.95
N LYS A 224 0.59 10.33 -6.51
CA LYS A 224 0.77 8.89 -6.33
C LYS A 224 -0.23 8.11 -7.16
N THR A 225 0.25 7.04 -7.83
CA THR A 225 -0.59 6.06 -8.51
C THR A 225 -0.02 4.64 -8.39
N PHE A 226 -0.66 3.66 -9.04
CA PHE A 226 -0.34 2.25 -8.94
C PHE A 226 -0.16 1.64 -10.34
N ALA A 227 0.94 0.92 -10.57
CA ALA A 227 1.16 0.16 -11.79
C ALA A 227 0.66 -1.29 -11.68
N ASP A 228 0.64 -1.86 -10.47
CA ASP A 228 0.18 -3.22 -10.22
C ASP A 228 -0.39 -3.40 -8.81
N GLY A 229 -0.39 -4.62 -8.30
CA GLY A 229 -0.77 -4.98 -6.94
C GLY A 229 0.38 -5.61 -6.17
N SER A 230 0.15 -6.74 -5.45
CA SER A 230 1.13 -7.35 -4.53
C SER A 230 1.44 -8.82 -4.88
N PHE A 231 2.59 -9.33 -4.39
CA PHE A 231 2.93 -10.75 -4.51
C PHE A 231 1.92 -11.63 -3.76
N GLY A 232 1.62 -11.27 -2.51
CA GLY A 232 0.71 -12.02 -1.66
C GLY A 232 -0.69 -12.15 -2.25
N GLY A 233 -1.15 -11.12 -2.98
CA GLY A 233 -2.43 -11.10 -3.67
C GLY A 233 -2.45 -11.77 -5.05
N HIS A 234 -1.31 -12.20 -5.59
CA HIS A 234 -1.13 -12.63 -6.99
C HIS A 234 -1.53 -11.56 -8.01
N THR A 235 -1.37 -10.30 -7.62
CA THR A 235 -1.75 -9.13 -8.43
C THR A 235 -0.55 -8.27 -8.86
N ALA A 236 0.66 -8.54 -8.34
CA ALA A 236 1.89 -7.96 -8.87
C ALA A 236 2.07 -8.37 -10.34
N ALA A 237 2.33 -7.41 -11.24
CA ALA A 237 2.45 -7.68 -12.66
C ALA A 237 3.82 -8.25 -13.01
N LEU A 238 3.85 -9.51 -13.43
CA LEU A 238 5.05 -10.28 -13.70
C LEU A 238 5.20 -10.60 -15.19
N HIS A 239 6.45 -10.70 -15.67
CA HIS A 239 6.72 -11.24 -17.00
C HIS A 239 6.38 -12.73 -17.10
N GLU A 240 6.70 -13.51 -16.06
CA GLU A 240 6.38 -14.92 -15.96
C GLU A 240 5.27 -15.17 -14.95
N PRO A 241 4.44 -16.22 -15.13
CA PRO A 241 3.35 -16.50 -14.19
C PRO A 241 3.83 -16.72 -12.76
N PHE A 242 2.95 -16.54 -11.78
CA PHE A 242 3.21 -16.98 -10.41
C PHE A 242 3.45 -18.49 -10.38
N THR A 243 4.42 -18.93 -9.56
CA THR A 243 4.81 -20.35 -9.50
C THR A 243 3.68 -21.22 -8.95
N ASP A 244 2.96 -20.73 -7.96
CA ASP A 244 1.85 -21.43 -7.33
C ASP A 244 0.48 -21.13 -7.96
N ARG A 245 0.43 -20.21 -8.94
CA ARG A 245 -0.75 -19.86 -9.73
C ARG A 245 -0.36 -19.58 -11.19
N PRO A 246 -0.07 -20.64 -11.97
CA PRO A 246 0.46 -20.52 -13.33
C PRO A 246 -0.56 -19.94 -14.33
N GLU A 247 -1.81 -19.81 -13.96
CA GLU A 247 -2.86 -19.18 -14.76
C GLU A 247 -2.82 -17.65 -14.75
N THR A 248 -2.03 -17.04 -13.84
CA THR A 248 -1.97 -15.57 -13.74
C THR A 248 -0.53 -15.03 -13.74
N ARG A 249 -0.37 -13.85 -14.32
CA ARG A 249 0.84 -13.02 -14.30
C ARG A 249 0.60 -11.70 -13.56
N GLY A 250 -0.43 -11.64 -12.72
CA GLY A 250 -0.85 -10.43 -12.03
C GLY A 250 -1.70 -9.50 -12.91
N ILE A 251 -1.82 -8.25 -12.48
CA ILE A 251 -2.73 -7.27 -13.06
C ILE A 251 -1.96 -5.99 -13.34
N ASP A 252 -1.93 -5.56 -14.62
CA ASP A 252 -1.48 -4.22 -14.98
C ASP A 252 -2.59 -3.21 -14.66
N ARG A 253 -2.23 -2.16 -13.91
CA ARG A 253 -3.15 -1.10 -13.50
C ARG A 253 -2.80 0.27 -14.10
N LEU A 254 -1.61 0.42 -14.66
CA LEU A 254 -1.14 1.67 -15.22
C LEU A 254 -1.74 1.90 -16.60
N ASP A 255 -2.54 2.95 -16.74
CA ASP A 255 -2.87 3.53 -18.03
C ASP A 255 -1.78 4.56 -18.40
N PRO A 256 -0.93 4.30 -19.42
CA PRO A 256 0.20 5.17 -19.73
C PRO A 256 -0.20 6.60 -20.15
N GLU A 257 -1.33 6.77 -20.85
CA GLU A 257 -1.79 8.08 -21.33
C GLU A 257 -2.32 8.92 -20.16
N HIS A 258 -3.12 8.28 -19.32
CA HIS A 258 -3.60 8.91 -18.08
C HIS A 258 -2.42 9.28 -17.17
N ALA A 259 -1.47 8.35 -16.98
CA ALA A 259 -0.30 8.58 -16.14
C ALA A 259 0.59 9.72 -16.66
N ARG A 260 0.78 9.84 -17.99
CA ARG A 260 1.49 10.99 -18.58
C ARG A 260 0.79 12.31 -18.30
N THR A 261 -0.54 12.34 -18.43
CA THR A 261 -1.35 13.53 -18.17
C THR A 261 -1.21 13.97 -16.69
N MET A 262 -1.34 13.04 -15.77
CA MET A 262 -1.22 13.30 -14.33
C MET A 262 0.20 13.68 -13.90
N ALA A 263 1.21 12.98 -14.45
CA ALA A 263 2.61 13.28 -14.16
C ALA A 263 3.00 14.70 -14.62
N ARG A 264 2.52 15.15 -15.79
CA ARG A 264 2.69 16.53 -16.24
C ARG A 264 2.05 17.53 -15.28
N ALA A 265 0.82 17.26 -14.84
CA ALA A 265 0.14 18.11 -13.87
C ALA A 265 0.94 18.21 -12.55
N ALA A 266 1.42 17.07 -12.04
CA ALA A 266 2.25 17.04 -10.84
C ALA A 266 3.54 17.85 -11.02
N THR A 267 4.24 17.69 -12.13
CA THR A 267 5.47 18.43 -12.46
C THR A 267 5.21 19.94 -12.57
N MET A 268 4.11 20.36 -13.19
CA MET A 268 3.73 21.79 -13.29
C MET A 268 3.44 22.40 -11.93
N LEU A 269 2.97 21.63 -10.96
CA LEU A 269 2.76 22.03 -9.57
C LEU A 269 4.06 22.02 -8.75
N GLY A 270 5.19 21.63 -9.35
CA GLY A 270 6.48 21.46 -8.67
C GLY A 270 6.56 20.19 -7.84
N GLY A 271 5.67 19.23 -8.07
CA GLY A 271 5.57 17.99 -7.32
C GLY A 271 6.37 16.84 -7.91
N SER A 272 6.50 15.78 -7.13
CA SER A 272 7.05 14.47 -7.52
C SER A 272 5.97 13.59 -8.15
N VAL A 273 6.41 12.57 -8.89
CA VAL A 273 5.58 11.47 -9.42
C VAL A 273 6.01 10.19 -8.74
N ALA A 274 5.13 9.58 -7.97
CA ALA A 274 5.38 8.34 -7.24
C ALA A 274 4.47 7.23 -7.76
N ILE A 275 5.05 6.12 -8.24
CA ILE A 275 4.29 5.02 -8.84
C ILE A 275 4.63 3.71 -8.13
N HIS A 276 3.60 3.06 -7.56
CA HIS A 276 3.72 1.73 -7.00
C HIS A 276 4.03 0.71 -8.10
N ALA A 277 5.10 -0.05 -7.95
CA ALA A 277 5.48 -1.14 -8.84
C ALA A 277 6.23 -2.25 -8.08
N ILE A 278 5.58 -3.40 -7.91
CA ILE A 278 6.10 -4.56 -7.21
C ILE A 278 6.68 -5.60 -8.19
N GLY A 279 5.92 -5.97 -9.21
CA GLY A 279 6.35 -6.95 -10.21
C GLY A 279 7.38 -6.40 -11.20
N ASP A 280 8.16 -7.31 -11.80
CA ASP A 280 9.20 -6.94 -12.78
C ASP A 280 8.61 -6.28 -14.04
N ARG A 281 7.46 -6.75 -14.53
CA ARG A 281 6.76 -6.12 -15.66
C ARG A 281 6.22 -4.73 -15.31
N ALA A 282 5.67 -4.55 -14.09
CA ALA A 282 5.21 -3.24 -13.64
C ALA A 282 6.37 -2.24 -13.54
N ASN A 283 7.51 -2.68 -13.01
CA ASN A 283 8.70 -1.85 -12.93
C ASN A 283 9.19 -1.42 -14.33
N ASP A 284 9.23 -2.33 -15.30
CA ASP A 284 9.62 -1.99 -16.68
C ASP A 284 8.65 -0.96 -17.29
N ASN A 285 7.33 -1.15 -17.12
CA ASN A 285 6.31 -0.20 -17.62
C ASN A 285 6.47 1.19 -16.99
N VAL A 286 6.79 1.27 -15.69
CA VAL A 286 7.03 2.54 -15.00
C VAL A 286 8.30 3.21 -15.49
N LEU A 287 9.37 2.43 -15.74
CA LEU A 287 10.61 2.97 -16.26
C LEU A 287 10.44 3.49 -17.70
N ASP A 288 9.61 2.84 -18.53
CA ASP A 288 9.27 3.34 -19.87
C ASP A 288 8.58 4.71 -19.79
N LEU A 289 7.60 4.84 -18.89
CA LEU A 289 6.94 6.13 -18.64
C LEU A 289 7.92 7.19 -18.12
N PHE A 290 8.80 6.83 -17.20
CA PHE A 290 9.77 7.78 -16.61
C PHE A 290 10.80 8.25 -17.65
N GLU A 291 11.25 7.36 -18.53
CA GLU A 291 12.15 7.73 -19.64
C GLU A 291 11.48 8.72 -20.61
N ASP A 292 10.21 8.49 -20.94
CA ASP A 292 9.40 9.44 -21.73
C ASP A 292 9.29 10.80 -21.02
N LEU A 293 8.98 10.82 -19.71
CA LEU A 293 8.85 12.07 -18.94
C LEU A 293 10.16 12.84 -18.85
N ILE A 294 11.29 12.15 -18.65
CA ILE A 294 12.63 12.75 -18.64
C ILE A 294 12.95 13.33 -20.02
N GLY A 295 12.63 12.62 -21.09
CA GLY A 295 12.75 13.10 -22.46
C GLY A 295 11.93 14.38 -22.74
N MET A 296 10.86 14.62 -21.97
CA MET A 296 10.04 15.83 -22.00
C MET A 296 10.51 16.92 -21.00
N GLY A 297 11.61 16.68 -20.29
CA GLY A 297 12.23 17.66 -19.36
C GLY A 297 11.81 17.50 -17.88
N ALA A 298 11.21 16.37 -17.49
CA ALA A 298 10.97 16.11 -16.06
C ALA A 298 12.29 15.89 -15.32
N ASP A 299 12.36 16.38 -14.08
CA ASP A 299 13.50 16.18 -13.18
C ASP A 299 13.49 14.72 -12.64
N PRO A 300 14.50 13.88 -12.97
CA PRO A 300 14.58 12.51 -12.48
C PRO A 300 14.52 12.39 -10.97
N ALA A 301 15.08 13.35 -10.23
CA ALA A 301 15.07 13.38 -8.77
C ALA A 301 13.65 13.55 -8.16
N ARG A 302 12.64 13.75 -8.99
CA ARG A 302 11.23 13.82 -8.61
C ARG A 302 10.40 12.61 -9.07
N LEU A 303 11.03 11.64 -9.74
CA LEU A 303 10.39 10.41 -10.23
C LEU A 303 10.73 9.26 -9.28
N ARG A 304 9.71 8.68 -8.66
CA ARG A 304 9.87 7.67 -7.62
C ARG A 304 9.17 6.38 -8.01
N VAL A 305 9.90 5.27 -8.01
CA VAL A 305 9.33 3.92 -8.03
C VAL A 305 9.10 3.50 -6.59
N GLU A 306 7.85 3.33 -6.21
CA GLU A 306 7.49 2.83 -4.88
C GLU A 306 7.54 1.29 -4.87
N HIS A 307 8.11 0.73 -3.84
CA HIS A 307 8.41 -0.69 -3.60
C HIS A 307 9.60 -1.22 -4.38
N ALA A 308 9.63 -1.13 -5.72
CA ALA A 308 10.74 -1.65 -6.53
C ALA A 308 11.17 -3.07 -6.11
N SER A 309 10.18 -3.97 -5.89
CA SER A 309 10.39 -5.21 -5.13
C SER A 309 11.04 -6.32 -5.95
N LEU A 310 10.62 -6.52 -7.20
CA LEU A 310 11.23 -7.49 -8.13
C LEU A 310 11.79 -6.75 -9.34
N LEU A 311 13.10 -6.78 -9.50
CA LEU A 311 13.79 -6.08 -10.58
C LEU A 311 14.70 -7.03 -11.36
N THR A 312 14.78 -6.82 -12.67
CA THR A 312 15.81 -7.42 -13.51
C THR A 312 17.10 -6.58 -13.40
N GLU A 313 18.26 -7.20 -13.70
CA GLU A 313 19.53 -6.47 -13.73
C GLU A 313 19.49 -5.27 -14.71
N PRO A 314 18.96 -5.41 -15.95
CA PRO A 314 18.78 -4.27 -16.85
C PRO A 314 17.89 -3.16 -16.29
N ALA A 315 16.85 -3.50 -15.53
CA ALA A 315 15.97 -2.50 -14.90
C ALA A 315 16.72 -1.69 -13.83
N ILE A 316 17.56 -2.36 -13.01
CA ILE A 316 18.41 -1.70 -12.00
C ILE A 316 19.40 -0.73 -12.66
N GLU A 317 20.11 -1.20 -13.70
CA GLU A 317 21.04 -0.35 -14.48
C GLU A 317 20.32 0.86 -15.10
N ARG A 318 19.10 0.62 -15.61
CA ARG A 318 18.26 1.67 -16.18
C ARG A 318 17.86 2.71 -15.14
N MET A 319 17.45 2.29 -13.94
CA MET A 319 17.14 3.20 -12.82
C MET A 319 18.32 4.09 -12.47
N GLY A 320 19.53 3.50 -12.35
CA GLY A 320 20.76 4.24 -12.07
C GLY A 320 21.10 5.25 -13.18
N ARG A 321 21.01 4.83 -14.45
CA ARG A 321 21.25 5.70 -15.59
C ARG A 321 20.25 6.85 -15.69
N LEU A 322 18.98 6.61 -15.38
CA LEU A 322 17.94 7.63 -15.40
C LEU A 322 18.02 8.57 -14.18
N GLY A 323 18.62 8.15 -13.07
CA GLY A 323 18.71 8.93 -11.84
C GLY A 323 17.39 9.03 -11.06
N VAL A 324 16.48 8.04 -11.26
CA VAL A 324 15.19 7.97 -10.57
C VAL A 324 15.33 7.35 -9.18
N ILE A 325 14.40 7.63 -8.29
CA ILE A 325 14.42 7.19 -6.88
C ILE A 325 13.70 5.83 -6.75
N ALA A 326 14.21 4.95 -5.89
CA ALA A 326 13.48 3.79 -5.38
C ALA A 326 13.10 4.01 -3.91
N SER A 327 11.81 3.92 -3.60
CA SER A 327 11.27 3.97 -2.24
C SER A 327 10.89 2.56 -1.81
N VAL A 328 11.65 1.97 -0.88
CA VAL A 328 11.61 0.55 -0.55
C VAL A 328 11.09 0.30 0.87
N GLN A 329 10.56 -0.89 1.11
CA GLN A 329 10.03 -1.29 2.41
C GLN A 329 10.83 -2.48 2.97
N PRO A 330 11.91 -2.23 3.70
CA PRO A 330 12.76 -3.31 4.18
C PRO A 330 12.05 -4.26 5.14
N ALA A 331 11.06 -3.79 5.90
CA ALA A 331 10.29 -4.62 6.83
C ALA A 331 9.53 -5.77 6.14
N PHE A 332 9.16 -5.63 4.86
CA PHE A 332 8.51 -6.69 4.08
C PHE A 332 9.35 -7.98 4.02
N LEU A 333 10.67 -7.87 4.13
CA LEU A 333 11.55 -9.05 4.18
C LEU A 333 11.20 -9.99 5.34
N ALA A 334 10.74 -9.46 6.47
CA ALA A 334 10.35 -10.28 7.61
C ALA A 334 8.99 -10.96 7.36
N SER A 335 7.97 -10.20 6.99
CA SER A 335 6.60 -10.69 6.82
C SER A 335 6.44 -11.62 5.61
N GLU A 336 7.26 -11.47 4.57
CA GLU A 336 7.18 -12.26 3.34
C GLU A 336 8.11 -13.48 3.32
N SER A 337 9.06 -13.58 4.25
CA SER A 337 10.11 -14.61 4.26
C SER A 337 9.58 -16.04 4.21
N SER A 338 8.43 -16.31 4.80
CA SER A 338 7.87 -17.67 4.92
C SER A 338 7.12 -18.15 3.68
N TRP A 339 6.75 -17.25 2.76
CA TRP A 339 5.86 -17.61 1.66
C TRP A 339 6.27 -17.06 0.27
N LEU A 340 7.18 -16.09 0.20
CA LEU A 340 7.50 -15.40 -1.06
C LEU A 340 8.06 -16.35 -2.12
N SER A 341 8.90 -17.32 -1.73
CA SER A 341 9.45 -18.33 -2.66
C SER A 341 8.35 -19.22 -3.27
N LYS A 342 7.27 -19.48 -2.54
CA LYS A 342 6.10 -20.19 -3.07
C LYS A 342 5.45 -19.43 -4.24
N ARG A 343 5.41 -18.08 -4.17
CA ARG A 343 4.84 -17.23 -5.21
C ARG A 343 5.74 -17.10 -6.42
N LEU A 344 7.04 -16.92 -6.19
CA LEU A 344 7.98 -16.52 -7.24
C LEU A 344 8.86 -17.67 -7.74
N GLY A 345 8.99 -18.77 -6.97
CA GLY A 345 9.97 -19.83 -7.23
C GLY A 345 11.41 -19.37 -6.92
N GLU A 346 12.32 -20.32 -6.75
CA GLU A 346 13.69 -20.09 -6.26
C GLU A 346 14.52 -19.16 -7.19
N GLU A 347 14.31 -19.25 -8.49
CA GLU A 347 15.08 -18.46 -9.46
C GLU A 347 14.84 -16.96 -9.27
N ARG A 348 13.58 -16.54 -9.14
CA ARG A 348 13.20 -15.12 -8.98
C ARG A 348 13.55 -14.58 -7.60
N MET A 349 13.74 -15.44 -6.59
CA MET A 349 14.18 -15.01 -5.25
C MET A 349 15.52 -14.28 -5.27
N ASN A 350 16.37 -14.51 -6.28
CA ASN A 350 17.64 -13.80 -6.43
C ASN A 350 17.49 -12.35 -6.95
N ARG A 351 16.28 -11.95 -7.34
CA ARG A 351 15.98 -10.64 -7.91
C ARG A 351 15.06 -9.78 -7.02
N VAL A 352 14.60 -10.35 -5.87
CA VAL A 352 13.70 -9.61 -4.96
C VAL A 352 14.48 -8.71 -4.03
N TYR A 353 13.93 -7.53 -3.79
CA TYR A 353 14.47 -6.53 -2.86
C TYR A 353 15.98 -6.28 -3.07
N PRO A 354 16.42 -5.85 -4.27
CA PRO A 354 17.82 -5.81 -4.67
C PRO A 354 18.53 -4.55 -4.16
N PHE A 355 18.46 -4.29 -2.84
CA PHE A 355 18.92 -3.04 -2.22
C PHE A 355 20.39 -2.74 -2.49
N ARG A 356 21.26 -3.77 -2.36
CA ARG A 356 22.70 -3.61 -2.63
C ARG A 356 22.97 -3.26 -4.09
N SER A 357 22.31 -3.97 -5.02
CA SER A 357 22.46 -3.73 -6.45
C SER A 357 21.97 -2.33 -6.84
N LEU A 358 20.85 -1.87 -6.27
CA LEU A 358 20.36 -0.51 -6.49
C LEU A 358 21.36 0.54 -5.99
N LEU A 359 21.93 0.39 -4.77
CA LEU A 359 22.96 1.28 -4.26
C LEU A 359 24.21 1.27 -5.14
N GLN A 360 24.65 0.09 -5.60
CA GLN A 360 25.82 -0.04 -6.49
C GLN A 360 25.60 0.60 -7.86
N ALA A 361 24.37 0.60 -8.36
CA ALA A 361 23.97 1.30 -9.57
C ALA A 361 23.79 2.83 -9.38
N GLY A 362 23.99 3.34 -8.16
CA GLY A 362 23.84 4.76 -7.83
C GLY A 362 22.39 5.22 -7.73
N VAL A 363 21.42 4.30 -7.58
CA VAL A 363 20.01 4.65 -7.37
C VAL A 363 19.81 5.22 -5.97
N PRO A 364 19.22 6.42 -5.82
CA PRO A 364 18.84 6.94 -4.51
C PRO A 364 17.77 6.04 -3.88
N LEU A 365 18.02 5.53 -2.67
CA LEU A 365 17.08 4.70 -1.93
C LEU A 365 16.44 5.48 -0.78
N LEU A 366 15.13 5.32 -0.62
CA LEU A 366 14.35 5.82 0.50
C LEU A 366 13.65 4.65 1.19
N GLY A 367 13.62 4.63 2.53
CA GLY A 367 13.01 3.56 3.32
C GLY A 367 11.69 4.00 3.96
N GLY A 368 10.68 3.16 3.89
CA GLY A 368 9.39 3.40 4.53
C GLY A 368 8.77 2.12 5.07
N SER A 369 7.74 2.26 5.90
CA SER A 369 7.00 1.12 6.47
C SER A 369 5.86 0.65 5.57
N ASP A 370 5.31 1.56 4.77
CA ASP A 370 4.01 1.36 4.11
C ASP A 370 2.88 1.08 5.12
N SER A 371 3.02 1.64 6.34
CA SER A 371 2.00 1.45 7.37
C SER A 371 0.62 1.93 6.85
N PRO A 372 -0.44 1.10 7.01
CA PRO A 372 -0.65 0.02 7.97
C PRO A 372 -0.18 -1.39 7.54
N VAL A 373 0.50 -1.55 6.39
CA VAL A 373 1.01 -2.88 5.96
C VAL A 373 1.98 -3.43 6.99
N GLU A 374 3.02 -2.65 7.30
CA GLU A 374 3.92 -2.91 8.43
C GLU A 374 3.76 -1.83 9.49
N LEU A 375 4.13 -2.15 10.72
CA LEU A 375 4.17 -1.12 11.76
C LEU A 375 5.30 -0.12 11.49
N PRO A 376 5.11 1.17 11.81
CA PRO A 376 6.09 2.20 11.53
C PRO A 376 7.24 2.17 12.55
N ASP A 377 8.12 1.18 12.41
CA ASP A 377 9.33 1.02 13.25
C ASP A 377 10.57 1.03 12.34
N PRO A 378 11.28 2.16 12.23
CA PRO A 378 12.49 2.26 11.40
C PRO A 378 13.58 1.27 11.81
N GLU A 379 13.71 0.93 13.10
CA GLU A 379 14.71 -0.02 13.58
C GLU A 379 14.44 -1.45 13.07
N VAL A 380 13.16 -1.82 12.93
CA VAL A 380 12.78 -3.09 12.29
C VAL A 380 13.19 -3.08 10.82
N GLY A 381 12.91 -2.00 10.09
CA GLY A 381 13.30 -1.84 8.70
C GLY A 381 14.83 -1.88 8.51
N ILE A 382 15.58 -1.17 9.36
CA ILE A 382 17.06 -1.16 9.33
C ILE A 382 17.61 -2.58 9.56
N ARG A 383 17.16 -3.28 10.60
CA ARG A 383 17.57 -4.66 10.85
C ARG A 383 17.23 -5.58 9.69
N ALA A 384 16.03 -5.46 9.12
CA ALA A 384 15.60 -6.29 8.00
C ALA A 384 16.47 -6.08 6.74
N ALA A 385 16.89 -4.84 6.46
CA ALA A 385 17.79 -4.55 5.33
C ALA A 385 19.19 -5.19 5.49
N VAL A 386 19.65 -5.33 6.74
CA VAL A 386 20.93 -5.97 7.08
C VAL A 386 20.82 -7.49 7.14
N ASP A 387 19.83 -8.02 7.88
CA ASP A 387 19.70 -9.46 8.17
C ASP A 387 19.01 -10.24 7.04
N ARG A 388 18.17 -9.57 6.27
CA ARG A 388 17.45 -10.09 5.11
C ARG A 388 16.46 -11.22 5.40
N HIS A 389 16.29 -11.67 6.63
CA HIS A 389 15.39 -12.77 7.03
C HIS A 389 15.45 -14.02 6.14
N GLY A 390 16.64 -14.32 5.60
CA GLY A 390 16.86 -15.44 4.68
C GLY A 390 16.57 -15.16 3.21
N ILE A 391 15.95 -14.05 2.87
CA ILE A 391 15.66 -13.66 1.48
C ILE A 391 16.88 -13.00 0.85
N ASN A 392 17.38 -13.59 -0.25
CA ASN A 392 18.42 -12.98 -1.10
C ASN A 392 19.53 -12.29 -0.31
N ARG A 393 20.27 -13.07 0.50
CA ARG A 393 21.30 -12.56 1.43
C ARG A 393 22.41 -11.76 0.76
N SER A 394 22.65 -11.98 -0.53
CA SER A 394 23.63 -11.23 -1.31
C SER A 394 23.27 -9.73 -1.43
N GLN A 395 22.01 -9.38 -1.21
CA GLN A 395 21.49 -8.03 -1.27
C GLN A 395 21.45 -7.30 0.09
N ALA A 396 22.06 -7.88 1.13
CA ALA A 396 22.25 -7.22 2.40
C ALA A 396 23.09 -5.94 2.23
N ILE A 397 22.68 -4.87 2.89
CA ILE A 397 23.41 -3.60 2.93
C ILE A 397 24.03 -3.37 4.31
N THR A 398 24.94 -2.42 4.43
CA THR A 398 25.53 -2.09 5.72
C THR A 398 24.51 -1.41 6.64
N GLU A 399 24.73 -1.46 7.95
CA GLU A 399 23.86 -0.76 8.91
C GLU A 399 23.82 0.75 8.64
N SER A 400 24.95 1.35 8.26
CA SER A 400 25.01 2.76 7.89
C SER A 400 24.18 3.07 6.65
N ASP A 401 24.22 2.21 5.62
CA ASP A 401 23.37 2.37 4.44
C ASP A 401 21.90 2.22 4.81
N ALA A 402 21.58 1.20 5.63
CA ALA A 402 20.20 0.95 6.08
C ALA A 402 19.64 2.13 6.91
N GLN A 403 20.44 2.73 7.79
CA GLN A 403 20.03 3.94 8.54
C GLN A 403 19.80 5.13 7.61
N SER A 404 20.60 5.28 6.56
CA SER A 404 20.45 6.39 5.61
C SER A 404 19.17 6.30 4.78
N LEU A 405 18.57 5.10 4.63
CA LEU A 405 17.26 4.96 3.97
C LEU A 405 16.17 5.79 4.66
N PHE A 406 16.25 5.94 5.98
CA PHE A 406 15.28 6.65 6.80
C PHE A 406 15.75 8.07 7.18
N ALA A 407 16.76 8.59 6.49
CA ALA A 407 17.20 9.96 6.72
C ALA A 407 16.13 10.97 6.31
N PRO A 408 15.89 12.02 7.10
CA PRO A 408 14.97 13.09 6.71
C PRO A 408 15.42 13.76 5.41
N PRO A 409 14.49 14.11 4.51
CA PRO A 409 14.85 14.86 3.32
C PRO A 409 15.42 16.23 3.69
N PRO A 410 16.34 16.78 2.89
CA PRO A 410 16.87 18.12 3.14
C PRO A 410 15.70 19.12 3.16
N ARG A 411 15.63 19.91 4.22
CA ARG A 411 14.65 21.01 4.33
C ARG A 411 15.23 22.21 3.60
N SER A 412 14.55 22.63 2.53
CA SER A 412 14.84 23.89 1.81
C SER A 412 14.27 25.09 2.55
#